data_1c97bf13f2ea4dde0791a58a11e1353d
#
_entry.id   1c97bf13f2ea4dde0791a58a11e1353d
#
_cell.length_a   1.000
_cell.length_b   1.000
_cell.length_c   1.000
_cell.angle_alpha   90.00
_cell.angle_beta   90.00
_cell.angle_gamma   90.00
#
_symmetry.space_group_name_H-M   'P 1'
#
loop_
_entity.id
_entity.type
_entity.pdbx_description
1 polymer ?
#
loop_
_entity_poly.entity_id
_entity_poly.type
_entity_poly.pdbx_seq_one_letter_code
_entity_poly.pdbx_strand_id
1 'polypeptide(L)'
;MKDITAVGITNQRESTIAWNRKTGEAIGPAINWQCRRTADFCGELKAEGFDRVLRDRTGLVTDPYFSGTKIRWILENEPQARKLADQENLCFG
;
A
#
# COMPACT_ATOMS: atom_id res chain seq x y z
N MET A 1 2.36 27.69 22.58
CA MET A 1 1.83 27.80 21.21
C MET A 1 1.94 29.21 20.64
N LYS A 2 2.19 30.22 21.49
CA LYS A 2 2.33 31.63 21.02
C LYS A 2 3.46 31.88 20.01
N ASP A 3 4.50 31.03 20.02
CA ASP A 3 5.69 31.21 19.17
C ASP A 3 5.66 30.39 17.86
N ILE A 4 4.57 29.65 17.60
CA ILE A 4 4.41 28.86 16.37
C ILE A 4 3.77 29.76 15.31
N THR A 5 4.48 29.96 14.22
CA THR A 5 4.05 30.79 13.09
C THR A 5 3.37 29.97 11.98
N ALA A 6 3.78 28.71 11.82
CA ALA A 6 3.25 27.82 10.79
C ALA A 6 3.41 26.36 11.19
N VAL A 7 2.62 25.49 10.56
CA VAL A 7 2.70 24.03 10.71
C VAL A 7 2.81 23.42 9.33
N GLY A 8 3.81 22.57 9.13
CA GLY A 8 3.98 21.75 7.93
C GLY A 8 3.65 20.29 8.24
N ILE A 9 3.01 19.61 7.29
CA ILE A 9 2.66 18.19 7.42
C ILE A 9 3.40 17.40 6.34
N THR A 10 4.04 16.32 6.76
CA THR A 10 4.69 15.37 5.85
C THR A 10 4.40 13.94 6.31
N ASN A 11 4.59 12.98 5.41
CA ASN A 11 4.41 11.56 5.71
C ASN A 11 5.52 10.73 5.07
N GLN A 12 5.57 9.43 5.38
CA GLN A 12 6.33 8.45 4.62
C GLN A 12 5.47 7.97 3.46
N ARG A 13 5.67 8.54 2.28
CA ARG A 13 4.94 8.11 1.08
C ARG A 13 5.17 6.63 0.82
N GLU A 14 4.12 5.94 0.32
CA GLU A 14 4.15 4.53 -0.08
C GLU A 14 4.33 3.52 1.08
N SER A 15 4.41 3.96 2.33
CA SER A 15 4.21 3.05 3.46
C SER A 15 2.72 2.76 3.58
N THR A 16 2.35 1.47 3.59
CA THR A 16 0.97 1.03 3.47
C THR A 16 0.51 0.35 4.75
N ILE A 17 -0.63 0.78 5.28
CA ILE A 17 -1.29 0.17 6.42
C ILE A 17 -2.74 -0.13 6.07
N ALA A 18 -3.27 -1.24 6.61
CA ALA A 18 -4.68 -1.58 6.52
C ALA A 18 -5.32 -1.56 7.90
N TRP A 19 -6.58 -1.16 7.99
CA TRP A 19 -7.32 -1.15 9.25
C TRP A 19 -8.80 -1.42 9.05
N ASN A 20 -9.44 -1.86 10.15
CA ASN A 20 -10.88 -2.04 10.21
C ASN A 20 -11.58 -0.68 10.28
N ARG A 21 -12.44 -0.40 9.32
CA ARG A 21 -13.20 0.86 9.25
C ARG A 21 -14.02 1.16 10.49
N LYS A 22 -14.62 0.12 11.10
CA LYS A 22 -15.52 0.27 12.24
C LYS A 22 -14.79 0.47 13.57
N THR A 23 -13.68 -0.26 13.76
CA THR A 23 -12.96 -0.27 15.03
C THR A 23 -11.72 0.62 15.03
N GLY A 24 -11.18 0.96 13.87
CA GLY A 24 -9.90 1.65 13.74
C GLY A 24 -8.68 0.77 14.03
N GLU A 25 -8.87 -0.53 14.32
CA GLU A 25 -7.76 -1.44 14.58
C GLU A 25 -6.98 -1.78 13.32
N ALA A 26 -5.65 -1.67 13.40
CA ALA A 26 -4.76 -2.03 12.31
C ALA A 26 -4.76 -3.55 12.06
N ILE A 27 -4.69 -3.93 10.80
CA ILE A 27 -4.53 -5.31 10.35
C ILE A 27 -3.06 -5.54 10.06
N GLY A 28 -2.36 -6.12 11.02
CA GLY A 28 -0.91 -6.34 10.92
C GLY A 28 -0.08 -5.05 10.92
N PRO A 29 1.23 -5.17 10.82
CA PRO A 29 2.13 -4.02 10.77
C PRO A 29 2.06 -3.30 9.42
N ALA A 30 2.40 -2.01 9.41
CA ALA A 30 2.57 -1.25 8.18
C ALA A 30 3.67 -1.85 7.30
N ILE A 31 3.43 -1.94 6.00
CA ILE A 31 4.45 -2.32 5.03
C ILE A 31 5.15 -1.04 4.57
N ASN A 32 6.38 -0.89 4.98
CA ASN A 32 7.15 0.32 4.78
C ASN A 32 7.61 0.45 3.30
N TRP A 33 7.90 1.66 2.87
CA TRP A 33 8.30 1.97 1.50
C TRP A 33 9.58 1.25 1.02
N GLN A 34 10.47 0.88 1.95
CA GLN A 34 11.70 0.13 1.66
C GLN A 34 11.50 -1.38 1.54
N CYS A 35 10.31 -1.89 1.91
CA CYS A 35 10.05 -3.31 1.94
C CYS A 35 10.04 -3.92 0.53
N ARG A 36 10.75 -5.03 0.36
CA ARG A 36 10.90 -5.73 -0.93
C ARG A 36 10.07 -7.02 -1.03
N ARG A 37 9.13 -7.27 -0.10
CA ARG A 37 8.38 -8.54 -0.05
C ARG A 37 7.53 -8.82 -1.30
N THR A 38 7.17 -7.79 -2.07
CA THR A 38 6.40 -7.94 -3.31
C THR A 38 7.25 -7.99 -4.57
N ALA A 39 8.58 -8.12 -4.45
CA ALA A 39 9.50 -8.10 -5.58
C ALA A 39 9.24 -9.20 -6.60
N ASP A 40 8.95 -10.42 -6.14
CA ASP A 40 8.67 -11.56 -7.04
C ASP A 40 7.41 -11.31 -7.86
N PHE A 41 6.34 -10.82 -7.24
CA PHE A 41 5.12 -10.45 -7.94
C PHE A 41 5.34 -9.31 -8.94
N CYS A 42 6.14 -8.32 -8.59
CA CYS A 42 6.53 -7.26 -9.53
C CYS A 42 7.28 -7.84 -10.75
N GLY A 43 8.14 -8.83 -10.53
CA GLY A 43 8.82 -9.55 -11.59
C GLY A 43 7.86 -10.30 -12.53
N GLU A 44 6.84 -10.96 -11.97
CA GLU A 44 5.78 -11.62 -12.74
C GLU A 44 5.02 -10.61 -13.62
N LEU A 45 4.62 -9.47 -13.04
CA LEU A 45 3.92 -8.41 -13.79
C LEU A 45 4.77 -7.86 -14.95
N LYS A 46 6.07 -7.69 -14.75
CA LYS A 46 6.99 -7.26 -15.80
C LYS A 46 7.09 -8.30 -16.92
N ALA A 47 7.19 -9.58 -16.57
CA ALA A 47 7.24 -10.67 -17.53
C ALA A 47 5.96 -10.74 -18.39
N GLU A 48 4.81 -10.36 -17.84
CA GLU A 48 3.53 -10.28 -18.56
C GLU A 48 3.38 -9.00 -19.41
N GLY A 49 4.35 -8.09 -19.39
CA GLY A 49 4.32 -6.83 -20.14
C GLY A 49 3.55 -5.70 -19.44
N PHE A 50 3.13 -5.88 -18.19
CA PHE A 50 2.36 -4.89 -17.46
C PHE A 50 3.15 -3.60 -17.18
N ASP A 51 4.47 -3.68 -17.05
CA ASP A 51 5.34 -2.52 -16.82
C ASP A 51 5.17 -1.44 -17.88
N ARG A 52 5.01 -1.83 -19.14
CA ARG A 52 4.76 -0.91 -20.24
C ARG A 52 3.42 -0.18 -20.05
N VAL A 53 2.36 -0.93 -19.74
CA VAL A 53 1.01 -0.37 -19.56
C VAL A 53 1.01 0.61 -18.39
N LEU A 54 1.67 0.23 -17.29
CA LEU A 54 1.77 1.07 -16.10
C LEU A 54 2.51 2.37 -16.41
N ARG A 55 3.63 2.26 -17.09
CA ARG A 55 4.46 3.42 -17.48
C ARG A 55 3.72 4.37 -18.41
N ASP A 56 3.06 3.84 -19.42
CA ASP A 56 2.32 4.65 -20.39
C ASP A 56 1.16 5.42 -19.75
N ARG A 57 0.54 4.84 -18.73
CA ARG A 57 -0.63 5.44 -18.05
C ARG A 57 -0.27 6.33 -16.86
N THR A 58 0.82 6.06 -16.17
CA THR A 58 1.13 6.72 -14.90
C THR A 58 2.51 7.37 -14.85
N GLY A 59 3.42 7.01 -15.75
CA GLY A 59 4.83 7.38 -15.68
C GLY A 59 5.62 6.60 -14.63
N LEU A 60 4.98 5.69 -13.89
CA LEU A 60 5.63 4.89 -12.84
C LEU A 60 6.19 3.58 -13.41
N VAL A 61 7.08 2.97 -12.64
CA VAL A 61 7.64 1.64 -12.91
C VAL A 61 6.97 0.59 -12.01
N THR A 62 7.03 -0.68 -12.41
CA THR A 62 6.56 -1.79 -11.56
C THR A 62 7.63 -2.10 -10.52
N ASP A 63 7.41 -1.69 -9.29
CA ASP A 63 8.39 -1.84 -8.20
C ASP A 63 7.67 -2.04 -6.85
N PRO A 64 8.27 -2.82 -5.92
CA PRO A 64 7.73 -2.99 -4.58
C PRO A 64 7.58 -1.69 -3.77
N TYR A 65 8.22 -0.63 -4.19
CA TYR A 65 8.08 0.71 -3.59
C TYR A 65 6.63 1.17 -3.54
N PHE A 66 5.87 0.96 -4.61
CA PHE A 66 4.50 1.49 -4.76
C PHE A 66 3.46 0.64 -4.03
N SER A 67 2.37 1.28 -3.60
CA SER A 67 1.39 0.70 -2.68
C SER A 67 0.53 -0.41 -3.28
N GLY A 68 0.30 -0.44 -4.57
CA GLY A 68 -0.61 -1.40 -5.21
C GLY A 68 -0.27 -2.86 -4.92
N THR A 69 1.00 -3.24 -5.06
CA THR A 69 1.43 -4.62 -4.78
C THR A 69 1.42 -4.94 -3.28
N LYS A 70 1.64 -3.95 -2.42
CA LYS A 70 1.53 -4.11 -0.96
C LYS A 70 0.08 -4.36 -0.53
N ILE A 71 -0.88 -3.65 -1.10
CA ILE A 71 -2.31 -3.87 -0.85
C ILE A 71 -2.70 -5.28 -1.27
N ARG A 72 -2.27 -5.73 -2.45
CA ARG A 72 -2.49 -7.12 -2.89
C ARG A 72 -1.90 -8.11 -1.89
N TRP A 73 -0.66 -7.90 -1.46
CA TRP A 73 0.00 -8.77 -0.49
C TRP A 73 -0.79 -8.88 0.81
N ILE A 74 -1.29 -7.76 1.34
CA ILE A 74 -2.12 -7.73 2.55
C ILE A 74 -3.39 -8.56 2.33
N LEU A 75 -4.09 -8.38 1.22
CA LEU A 75 -5.31 -9.13 0.90
C LEU A 75 -5.08 -10.64 0.76
N GLU A 76 -3.91 -11.05 0.30
CA GLU A 76 -3.56 -12.46 0.12
C GLU A 76 -3.01 -13.13 1.38
N ASN A 77 -2.30 -12.39 2.23
CA ASN A 77 -1.56 -12.94 3.36
C ASN A 77 -2.17 -12.64 4.73
N GLU A 78 -3.08 -11.69 4.82
CA GLU A 78 -3.79 -11.35 6.06
C GLU A 78 -5.26 -11.77 5.95
N PRO A 79 -5.66 -12.93 6.56
CA PRO A 79 -7.02 -13.45 6.41
C PRO A 79 -8.11 -12.47 6.83
N GLN A 80 -7.85 -11.67 7.86
CA GLN A 80 -8.79 -10.64 8.32
C GLN A 80 -8.99 -9.53 7.29
N ALA A 81 -7.95 -9.18 6.53
CA ALA A 81 -8.05 -8.14 5.51
C ALA A 81 -9.02 -8.55 4.40
N ARG A 82 -8.90 -9.77 3.89
CA ARG A 82 -9.82 -10.28 2.86
C ARG A 82 -11.26 -10.30 3.36
N LYS A 83 -11.50 -10.80 4.58
CA LYS A 83 -12.82 -10.84 5.18
C LYS A 83 -13.43 -9.44 5.31
N LEU A 84 -12.66 -8.47 5.81
CA LEU A 84 -13.11 -7.08 5.94
C LEU A 84 -13.36 -6.43 4.58
N ALA A 85 -12.54 -6.74 3.56
CA ALA A 85 -12.75 -6.23 2.20
C ALA A 85 -14.07 -6.73 1.63
N ASP A 86 -14.39 -8.00 1.79
CA ASP A 86 -15.66 -8.59 1.34
C ASP A 86 -16.88 -7.98 2.06
N GLN A 87 -16.70 -7.46 3.25
CA GLN A 87 -17.71 -6.77 4.06
C GLN A 87 -17.72 -5.24 3.85
N GLU A 88 -16.89 -4.71 2.95
CA GLU A 88 -16.72 -3.27 2.71
C GLU A 88 -16.24 -2.49 3.95
N ASN A 89 -15.54 -3.16 4.86
CA ASN A 89 -15.03 -2.60 6.13
C ASN A 89 -13.50 -2.48 6.19
N LEU A 90 -12.81 -2.66 5.08
CA LEU A 90 -11.37 -2.50 5.02
C LEU A 90 -11.00 -1.11 4.52
N CYS A 91 -10.05 -0.47 5.20
CA CYS A 91 -9.45 0.79 4.78
C CYS A 91 -7.95 0.62 4.61
N PHE A 92 -7.37 1.44 3.73
CA PHE A 92 -5.93 1.55 3.50
C PHE A 92 -5.48 3.01 3.60
N GLY A 93 -4.26 3.18 4.04
CA GLY A 93 -3.61 4.48 4.05
C GLY A 93 -2.10 4.36 3.93
#